data_3aacd1a05379f95627d4c8a4c342b932
#
_entry.id   3aacd1a05379f95627d4c8a4c342b932
#
_cell.length_a   1.000
_cell.length_b   1.000
_cell.length_c   1.000
_cell.angle_alpha   90.00
_cell.angle_beta   90.00
_cell.angle_gamma   90.00
#
_symmetry.space_group_name_H-M   'P 1'
#
loop_
_entity.id
_entity.type
_entity.pdbx_description
1 polymer ?
#
loop_
_entity_poly.entity_id
_entity_poly.type
_entity_poly.pdbx_seq_one_letter_code
_entity_poly.pdbx_strand_id
1 'polypeptide(L)'
;MKLTINTKRTLSWVLFGLWAAFLGACSLLRAAPAAEALDWAVRLFQALYGAVAGNYTAETGELLRQYLPRLLQVLGYMLLALLAWNGLRLHLGRNSSLALALAVTCLVSVLNELSQMFVPGRIPRLTDWSLDMAGAFVLLAGIWVFQFLWFRFPHLVNRETVSYVVFGVLTTVVNIVAFQVCFNTFPMTPVLRNTVSNTIAWILAVVFAYVVNKLFVFQSKTTGFKELLWEAGKFVGARLLSYVVDMAGMLLLVNLLHVNSGLSKIGMNVIVMIMNYFFSKWFIFKEADAAPVDREEKTP
;
A
#
# COMPACT_ATOMS: atom_id res chain seq x y z
N MET A 1 13.46 18.70 -15.87
CA MET A 1 12.66 19.19 -17.03
C MET A 1 11.17 19.04 -16.71
N LYS A 2 10.42 20.14 -16.52
CA LYS A 2 8.98 20.05 -16.24
C LYS A 2 8.23 19.85 -17.56
N LEU A 3 7.57 18.71 -17.71
CA LEU A 3 6.73 18.41 -18.88
C LEU A 3 5.62 19.46 -19.02
N THR A 4 5.33 19.89 -20.23
CA THR A 4 4.21 20.80 -20.53
C THR A 4 2.87 20.11 -20.26
N ILE A 5 1.80 20.87 -20.07
CA ILE A 5 0.45 20.31 -19.85
C ILE A 5 0.02 19.44 -21.04
N ASN A 6 0.32 19.89 -22.26
CA ASN A 6 -0.01 19.12 -23.47
C ASN A 6 0.76 17.79 -23.52
N THR A 7 2.03 17.78 -23.18
CA THR A 7 2.83 16.55 -23.12
C THR A 7 2.27 15.57 -22.07
N LYS A 8 1.85 16.08 -20.91
CA LYS A 8 1.20 15.23 -19.87
C LYS A 8 -0.11 14.63 -20.35
N ARG A 9 -0.92 15.41 -21.08
CA ARG A 9 -2.19 14.95 -21.66
C ARG A 9 -1.95 13.83 -22.66
N THR A 10 -1.09 14.07 -23.65
CA THR A 10 -0.76 13.07 -24.68
C THR A 10 -0.22 11.79 -24.04
N LEU A 11 0.74 11.91 -23.11
CA LEU A 11 1.32 10.75 -22.42
C LEU A 11 0.27 9.95 -21.66
N SER A 12 -0.66 10.60 -20.94
CA SER A 12 -1.72 9.90 -20.19
C SER A 12 -2.62 9.09 -21.13
N TRP A 13 -3.02 9.63 -22.26
CA TRP A 13 -3.87 8.93 -23.22
C TRP A 13 -3.12 7.84 -23.99
N VAL A 14 -1.85 8.03 -24.28
CA VAL A 14 -0.99 6.99 -24.88
C VAL A 14 -0.85 5.81 -23.91
N LEU A 15 -0.58 6.07 -22.63
CA LEU A 15 -0.48 5.02 -21.61
C LEU A 15 -1.82 4.29 -21.42
N PHE A 16 -2.94 5.01 -21.41
CA PHE A 16 -4.27 4.40 -21.36
C PHE A 16 -4.51 3.49 -22.57
N GLY A 17 -4.26 3.97 -23.79
CA GLY A 17 -4.46 3.20 -25.01
C GLY A 17 -3.58 1.94 -25.07
N LEU A 18 -2.30 2.08 -24.72
CA LEU A 18 -1.37 0.94 -24.65
C LEU A 18 -1.82 -0.11 -23.62
N TRP A 19 -2.29 0.35 -22.44
CA TRP A 19 -2.75 -0.57 -21.40
C TRP A 19 -4.08 -1.24 -21.80
N ALA A 20 -5.02 -0.52 -22.37
CA ALA A 20 -6.26 -1.08 -22.91
C ALA A 20 -6.00 -2.12 -24.00
N ALA A 21 -5.08 -1.82 -24.93
CA ALA A 21 -4.67 -2.75 -25.98
C ALA A 21 -3.99 -4.00 -25.38
N PHE A 22 -3.16 -3.84 -24.35
CA PHE A 22 -2.53 -4.97 -23.66
C PHE A 22 -3.58 -5.87 -23.00
N LEU A 23 -4.56 -5.31 -22.27
CA LEU A 23 -5.66 -6.10 -21.68
C LEU A 23 -6.47 -6.82 -22.74
N GLY A 24 -6.77 -6.15 -23.87
CA GLY A 24 -7.44 -6.75 -25.02
C GLY A 24 -6.64 -7.91 -25.63
N ALA A 25 -5.35 -7.73 -25.82
CA ALA A 25 -4.46 -8.79 -26.30
C ALA A 25 -4.45 -9.99 -25.35
N CYS A 26 -4.32 -9.77 -24.04
CA CYS A 26 -4.40 -10.83 -23.04
C CYS A 26 -5.75 -11.59 -23.09
N SER A 27 -6.84 -10.84 -23.32
CA SER A 27 -8.18 -11.42 -23.44
C SER A 27 -8.36 -12.30 -24.69
N LEU A 28 -7.66 -11.97 -25.78
CA LEU A 28 -7.71 -12.71 -27.04
C LEU A 28 -6.72 -13.89 -27.09
N LEU A 29 -5.79 -13.99 -26.13
CA LEU A 29 -4.87 -15.13 -26.08
C LEU A 29 -5.65 -16.45 -25.87
N ARG A 30 -5.27 -17.47 -26.64
CA ARG A 30 -5.79 -18.83 -26.45
C ARG A 30 -5.43 -19.36 -25.06
N ALA A 31 -6.19 -20.33 -24.57
CA ALA A 31 -6.00 -20.92 -23.24
C ALA A 31 -4.56 -21.42 -22.98
N ALA A 32 -3.89 -22.02 -23.98
CA ALA A 32 -2.54 -22.55 -23.81
C ALA A 32 -1.45 -21.50 -23.55
N PRO A 33 -1.29 -20.42 -24.34
CA PRO A 33 -0.32 -19.36 -24.03
C PRO A 33 -0.62 -18.63 -22.71
N ALA A 34 -1.91 -18.48 -22.37
CA ALA A 34 -2.31 -17.88 -21.09
C ALA A 34 -1.93 -18.80 -19.90
N ALA A 35 -2.05 -20.11 -20.06
CA ALA A 35 -1.65 -21.09 -19.05
C ALA A 35 -0.12 -21.09 -18.83
N GLU A 36 0.69 -21.00 -19.89
CA GLU A 36 2.14 -20.88 -19.77
C GLU A 36 2.59 -19.61 -19.07
N ALA A 37 1.97 -18.47 -19.41
CA ALA A 37 2.24 -17.20 -18.73
C ALA A 37 1.83 -17.24 -17.26
N LEU A 38 0.69 -17.89 -16.95
CA LEU A 38 0.24 -18.11 -15.58
C LEU A 38 1.21 -19.04 -14.82
N ASP A 39 1.67 -20.11 -15.44
CA ASP A 39 2.64 -21.02 -14.85
C ASP A 39 3.99 -20.34 -14.57
N TRP A 40 4.42 -19.45 -15.45
CA TRP A 40 5.59 -18.60 -15.17
C TRP A 40 5.36 -17.68 -13.97
N ALA A 41 4.23 -16.97 -13.92
CA ALA A 41 3.88 -16.09 -12.81
C ALA A 41 3.76 -16.86 -11.48
N VAL A 42 3.15 -18.05 -11.51
CA VAL A 42 3.05 -18.95 -10.35
C VAL A 42 4.44 -19.39 -9.90
N ARG A 43 5.32 -19.82 -10.82
CA ARG A 43 6.72 -20.20 -10.49
C ARG A 43 7.51 -19.04 -9.92
N LEU A 44 7.37 -17.82 -10.47
CA LEU A 44 8.00 -16.64 -9.92
C LEU A 44 7.51 -16.34 -8.51
N PHE A 45 6.19 -16.40 -8.30
CA PHE A 45 5.60 -16.23 -6.97
C PHE A 45 6.04 -17.35 -6.01
N GLN A 46 6.12 -18.61 -6.48
CA GLN A 46 6.64 -19.73 -5.70
C GLN A 46 8.08 -19.49 -5.26
N ALA A 47 8.94 -18.99 -6.18
CA ALA A 47 10.33 -18.69 -5.88
C ALA A 47 10.43 -17.56 -4.85
N LEU A 48 9.66 -16.48 -5.03
CA LEU A 48 9.60 -15.36 -4.10
C LEU A 48 8.99 -15.76 -2.74
N TYR A 49 7.89 -16.49 -2.75
CA TYR A 49 7.23 -16.99 -1.56
C TYR A 49 8.09 -18.01 -0.82
N GLY A 50 8.73 -18.93 -1.54
CA GLY A 50 9.67 -19.90 -0.96
C GLY A 50 10.89 -19.24 -0.34
N ALA A 51 11.43 -18.19 -0.97
CA ALA A 51 12.51 -17.39 -0.41
C ALA A 51 12.11 -16.63 0.86
N VAL A 52 10.83 -16.21 0.94
CA VAL A 52 10.31 -15.39 2.05
C VAL A 52 9.61 -16.26 3.10
N ALA A 53 8.79 -17.23 2.72
CA ALA A 53 7.92 -17.99 3.65
C ALA A 53 8.34 -19.45 3.93
N GLY A 54 9.31 -19.97 3.22
CA GLY A 54 9.98 -21.25 3.51
C GLY A 54 9.20 -22.52 3.18
N ASN A 55 7.89 -22.54 3.29
CA ASN A 55 7.05 -23.73 3.03
C ASN A 55 5.94 -23.42 2.04
N TYR A 56 6.17 -23.82 0.79
CA TYR A 56 5.16 -23.81 -0.24
C TYR A 56 4.45 -25.19 -0.28
N THR A 57 3.16 -25.21 0.08
CA THR A 57 2.37 -26.43 -0.01
C THR A 57 1.69 -26.53 -1.39
N ALA A 58 1.39 -27.77 -1.83
CA ALA A 58 0.62 -28.00 -3.05
C ALA A 58 -0.73 -27.27 -3.03
N GLU A 59 -1.39 -27.23 -1.88
CA GLU A 59 -2.65 -26.51 -1.64
C GLU A 59 -2.50 -25.01 -1.90
N THR A 60 -1.44 -24.37 -1.39
CA THR A 60 -1.12 -22.96 -1.68
C THR A 60 -0.93 -22.74 -3.18
N GLY A 61 -0.34 -23.71 -3.88
CA GLY A 61 -0.16 -23.68 -5.33
C GLY A 61 -1.47 -23.70 -6.10
N GLU A 62 -2.39 -24.53 -5.69
CA GLU A 62 -3.71 -24.63 -6.33
C GLU A 62 -4.55 -23.36 -6.09
N LEU A 63 -4.56 -22.87 -4.86
CA LEU A 63 -5.22 -21.60 -4.53
C LEU A 63 -4.66 -20.45 -5.37
N LEU A 64 -3.34 -20.38 -5.50
CA LEU A 64 -2.69 -19.35 -6.30
C LEU A 64 -3.08 -19.44 -7.78
N ARG A 65 -3.07 -20.66 -8.37
CA ARG A 65 -3.52 -20.89 -9.76
C ARG A 65 -4.98 -20.48 -9.96
N GLN A 66 -5.82 -20.68 -8.97
CA GLN A 66 -7.23 -20.33 -9.04
C GLN A 66 -7.49 -18.83 -8.93
N TYR A 67 -6.80 -18.13 -8.03
CA TYR A 67 -7.12 -16.73 -7.68
C TYR A 67 -6.20 -15.71 -8.33
N LEU A 68 -4.94 -16.05 -8.65
CA LEU A 68 -3.98 -15.11 -9.21
C LEU A 68 -4.45 -14.49 -10.53
N PRO A 69 -5.02 -15.23 -11.51
CA PRO A 69 -5.50 -14.63 -12.75
C PRO A 69 -6.60 -13.58 -12.49
N ARG A 70 -7.54 -13.89 -11.59
CA ARG A 70 -8.61 -12.96 -11.21
C ARG A 70 -8.08 -11.71 -10.52
N LEU A 71 -7.12 -11.89 -9.61
CA LEU A 71 -6.46 -10.76 -8.94
C LEU A 71 -5.73 -9.88 -9.94
N LEU A 72 -4.95 -10.47 -10.85
CA LEU A 72 -4.24 -9.73 -11.90
C LEU A 72 -5.20 -9.00 -12.83
N GLN A 73 -6.34 -9.59 -13.16
CA GLN A 73 -7.39 -8.97 -13.96
C GLN A 73 -7.97 -7.75 -13.23
N VAL A 74 -8.40 -7.90 -11.99
CA VAL A 74 -8.91 -6.79 -11.16
C VAL A 74 -7.89 -5.66 -11.05
N LEU A 75 -6.63 -5.96 -10.75
CA LEU A 75 -5.55 -4.97 -10.70
C LEU A 75 -5.31 -4.30 -12.05
N GLY A 76 -5.43 -5.05 -13.14
CA GLY A 76 -5.34 -4.53 -14.52
C GLY A 76 -6.41 -3.48 -14.80
N TYR A 77 -7.67 -3.73 -14.43
CA TYR A 77 -8.76 -2.77 -14.59
C TYR A 77 -8.71 -1.61 -13.58
N MET A 78 -8.20 -1.83 -12.38
CA MET A 78 -7.88 -0.73 -11.47
C MET A 78 -6.86 0.22 -12.09
N LEU A 79 -5.79 -0.30 -12.69
CA LEU A 79 -4.80 0.51 -13.38
C LEU A 79 -5.39 1.21 -14.60
N LEU A 80 -6.26 0.54 -15.38
CA LEU A 80 -6.96 1.16 -16.52
C LEU A 80 -7.81 2.34 -16.05
N ALA A 81 -8.59 2.18 -14.98
CA ALA A 81 -9.42 3.24 -14.40
C ALA A 81 -8.57 4.41 -13.89
N LEU A 82 -7.41 4.13 -13.28
CA LEU A 82 -6.46 5.15 -12.84
C LEU A 82 -5.89 5.95 -14.01
N LEU A 83 -5.51 5.27 -15.11
CA LEU A 83 -4.99 5.93 -16.32
C LEU A 83 -6.06 6.76 -17.00
N ALA A 84 -7.30 6.25 -17.11
CA ALA A 84 -8.45 6.99 -17.62
C ALA A 84 -8.71 8.26 -16.80
N TRP A 85 -8.78 8.12 -15.47
CA TRP A 85 -8.96 9.27 -14.58
C TRP A 85 -7.79 10.27 -14.70
N ASN A 86 -6.55 9.80 -14.77
CA ASN A 86 -5.39 10.68 -14.92
C ASN A 86 -5.42 11.50 -16.21
N GLY A 87 -5.89 10.91 -17.31
CA GLY A 87 -6.12 11.64 -18.58
C GLY A 87 -7.27 12.65 -18.47
N LEU A 88 -8.41 12.21 -17.94
CA LEU A 88 -9.64 13.00 -17.87
C LEU A 88 -9.55 14.19 -16.90
N ARG A 89 -8.89 14.05 -15.75
CA ARG A 89 -8.72 15.13 -14.76
C ARG A 89 -7.95 16.35 -15.29
N LEU A 90 -7.23 16.19 -16.40
CA LEU A 90 -6.52 17.29 -17.06
C LEU A 90 -7.44 18.12 -17.97
N HIS A 91 -8.68 17.67 -18.18
CA HIS A 91 -9.66 18.31 -19.05
C HIS A 91 -10.97 18.65 -18.33
N LEU A 92 -11.35 17.88 -17.30
CA LEU A 92 -12.64 17.92 -16.65
C LEU A 92 -12.53 18.21 -15.15
N GLY A 93 -13.63 18.68 -14.60
CA GLY A 93 -13.77 18.83 -13.15
C GLY A 93 -13.64 17.49 -12.40
N ARG A 94 -13.40 17.58 -11.09
CA ARG A 94 -13.11 16.43 -10.22
C ARG A 94 -14.10 15.28 -10.33
N ASN A 95 -15.39 15.57 -10.10
CA ASN A 95 -16.43 14.53 -10.07
C ASN A 95 -16.72 13.98 -11.46
N SER A 96 -16.75 14.85 -12.47
CA SER A 96 -16.98 14.45 -13.87
C SER A 96 -15.86 13.56 -14.40
N SER A 97 -14.61 13.81 -14.02
CA SER A 97 -13.47 12.98 -14.43
C SER A 97 -13.52 11.57 -13.81
N LEU A 98 -13.99 11.43 -12.58
CA LEU A 98 -14.15 10.12 -11.93
C LEU A 98 -15.29 9.32 -12.55
N ALA A 99 -16.46 9.95 -12.74
CA ALA A 99 -17.62 9.30 -13.34
C ALA A 99 -17.33 8.84 -14.78
N LEU A 100 -16.69 9.70 -15.58
CA LEU A 100 -16.33 9.36 -16.95
C LEU A 100 -15.22 8.31 -17.02
N ALA A 101 -14.26 8.32 -16.09
CA ALA A 101 -13.24 7.27 -16.00
C ALA A 101 -13.87 5.90 -15.74
N LEU A 102 -14.87 5.82 -14.84
CA LEU A 102 -15.62 4.59 -14.61
C LEU A 102 -16.38 4.16 -15.85
N ALA A 103 -17.06 5.08 -16.55
CA ALA A 103 -17.82 4.78 -17.77
C ALA A 103 -16.92 4.29 -18.91
N VAL A 104 -15.76 4.92 -19.12
CA VAL A 104 -14.78 4.51 -20.15
C VAL A 104 -14.19 3.14 -19.80
N THR A 105 -13.86 2.90 -18.53
CA THR A 105 -13.37 1.59 -18.08
C THR A 105 -14.43 0.50 -18.26
N CYS A 106 -15.69 0.81 -17.95
CA CYS A 106 -16.83 -0.08 -18.19
C CYS A 106 -16.97 -0.44 -19.68
N LEU A 107 -16.89 0.56 -20.55
CA LEU A 107 -16.95 0.34 -21.99
C LEU A 107 -15.82 -0.58 -22.47
N VAL A 108 -14.60 -0.33 -22.04
CA VAL A 108 -13.44 -1.18 -22.41
C VAL A 108 -13.61 -2.60 -21.88
N SER A 109 -14.10 -2.77 -20.64
CA SER A 109 -14.35 -4.10 -20.07
C SER A 109 -15.44 -4.86 -20.83
N VAL A 110 -16.56 -4.19 -21.19
CA VAL A 110 -17.62 -4.81 -22.01
C VAL A 110 -17.07 -5.21 -23.39
N LEU A 111 -16.35 -4.33 -24.06
CA LEU A 111 -15.74 -4.66 -25.35
C LEU A 111 -14.78 -5.83 -25.26
N ASN A 112 -14.04 -5.91 -24.17
CA ASN A 112 -13.10 -6.99 -23.90
C ASN A 112 -13.83 -8.33 -23.69
N GLU A 113 -14.90 -8.35 -22.89
CA GLU A 113 -15.75 -9.55 -22.71
C GLU A 113 -16.41 -9.98 -24.02
N LEU A 114 -16.94 -9.04 -24.81
CA LEU A 114 -17.52 -9.34 -26.12
C LEU A 114 -16.46 -9.90 -27.09
N SER A 115 -15.23 -9.40 -27.04
CA SER A 115 -14.14 -9.92 -27.90
C SER A 115 -13.81 -11.37 -27.60
N GLN A 116 -14.07 -11.87 -26.40
CA GLN A 116 -13.84 -13.28 -26.02
C GLN A 116 -14.79 -14.23 -26.77
N MET A 117 -15.94 -13.75 -27.27
CA MET A 117 -16.84 -14.57 -28.08
C MET A 117 -16.19 -15.09 -29.38
N PHE A 118 -15.15 -14.40 -29.87
CA PHE A 118 -14.41 -14.79 -31.06
C PHE A 118 -13.26 -15.78 -30.75
N VAL A 119 -13.04 -16.13 -29.48
CA VAL A 119 -11.99 -17.05 -29.06
C VAL A 119 -12.61 -18.44 -28.80
N PRO A 120 -12.24 -19.47 -29.54
CA PRO A 120 -12.77 -20.82 -29.31
C PRO A 120 -12.52 -21.30 -27.89
N GLY A 121 -13.60 -21.77 -27.23
CA GLY A 121 -13.53 -22.28 -25.86
C GLY A 121 -13.68 -21.21 -24.75
N ARG A 122 -13.88 -19.93 -25.09
CA ARG A 122 -14.21 -18.89 -24.13
C ARG A 122 -15.68 -18.48 -24.22
N ILE A 123 -16.29 -18.25 -23.07
CA ILE A 123 -17.65 -17.75 -22.94
C ILE A 123 -17.57 -16.49 -22.05
N PRO A 124 -18.09 -15.34 -22.50
CA PRO A 124 -18.18 -14.12 -21.70
C PRO A 124 -18.94 -14.40 -20.40
N ARG A 125 -18.40 -13.92 -19.29
CA ARG A 125 -19.00 -14.15 -17.97
C ARG A 125 -19.31 -12.82 -17.30
N LEU A 126 -20.56 -12.65 -16.90
CA LEU A 126 -20.99 -11.48 -16.15
C LEU A 126 -20.21 -11.33 -14.82
N THR A 127 -19.77 -12.46 -14.24
CA THR A 127 -18.94 -12.47 -13.02
C THR A 127 -17.58 -11.82 -13.23
N ASP A 128 -16.94 -12.06 -14.38
CA ASP A 128 -15.61 -11.51 -14.67
C ASP A 128 -15.72 -10.00 -14.91
N TRP A 129 -16.70 -9.57 -15.70
CA TRP A 129 -17.04 -8.16 -15.85
C TRP A 129 -17.36 -7.47 -14.50
N SER A 130 -18.14 -8.12 -13.64
CA SER A 130 -18.50 -7.53 -12.33
C SER A 130 -17.30 -7.35 -11.40
N LEU A 131 -16.32 -8.26 -11.45
CA LEU A 131 -15.07 -8.16 -10.70
C LEU A 131 -14.20 -7.00 -11.22
N ASP A 132 -14.10 -6.84 -12.54
CA ASP A 132 -13.40 -5.71 -13.17
C ASP A 132 -13.98 -4.38 -12.70
N MET A 133 -15.31 -4.27 -12.74
CA MET A 133 -16.01 -3.06 -12.33
C MET A 133 -15.92 -2.82 -10.83
N ALA A 134 -15.99 -3.86 -10.01
CA ALA A 134 -15.80 -3.73 -8.56
C ALA A 134 -14.41 -3.17 -8.23
N GLY A 135 -13.35 -3.68 -8.87
CA GLY A 135 -11.99 -3.15 -8.70
C GLY A 135 -11.88 -1.68 -9.11
N ALA A 136 -12.35 -1.34 -10.31
CA ALA A 136 -12.34 0.04 -10.82
C ALA A 136 -13.13 0.98 -9.90
N PHE A 137 -14.33 0.56 -9.46
CA PHE A 137 -15.18 1.34 -8.54
C PHE A 137 -14.48 1.57 -7.20
N VAL A 138 -13.93 0.54 -6.57
CA VAL A 138 -13.23 0.64 -5.28
C VAL A 138 -12.07 1.62 -5.38
N LEU A 139 -11.27 1.56 -6.45
CA LEU A 139 -10.16 2.50 -6.65
C LEU A 139 -10.65 3.94 -6.81
N LEU A 140 -11.62 4.17 -7.71
CA LEU A 140 -12.12 5.53 -8.00
C LEU A 140 -12.88 6.12 -6.82
N ALA A 141 -13.64 5.29 -6.09
CA ALA A 141 -14.29 5.69 -4.83
C ALA A 141 -13.24 6.03 -3.76
N GLY A 142 -12.17 5.24 -3.64
CA GLY A 142 -11.04 5.55 -2.76
C GLY A 142 -10.37 6.89 -3.11
N ILE A 143 -10.15 7.16 -4.40
CA ILE A 143 -9.63 8.46 -4.87
C ILE A 143 -10.60 9.59 -4.52
N TRP A 144 -11.91 9.39 -4.70
CA TRP A 144 -12.91 10.39 -4.37
C TRP A 144 -12.95 10.69 -2.86
N VAL A 145 -12.96 9.65 -2.02
CA VAL A 145 -12.90 9.78 -0.56
C VAL A 145 -11.62 10.50 -0.13
N PHE A 146 -10.47 10.10 -0.68
CA PHE A 146 -9.19 10.75 -0.39
C PHE A 146 -9.22 12.24 -0.75
N GLN A 147 -9.72 12.59 -1.94
CA GLN A 147 -9.84 13.97 -2.37
C GLN A 147 -10.83 14.76 -1.51
N PHE A 148 -11.98 14.14 -1.13
CA PHE A 148 -12.94 14.74 -0.24
C PHE A 148 -12.32 15.07 1.13
N LEU A 149 -11.63 14.12 1.73
CA LEU A 149 -10.94 14.30 3.00
C LEU A 149 -9.83 15.35 2.91
N TRP A 150 -9.05 15.34 1.83
CA TRP A 150 -8.01 16.32 1.58
C TRP A 150 -8.52 17.76 1.54
N PHE A 151 -9.65 17.99 0.87
CA PHE A 151 -10.25 19.33 0.76
C PHE A 151 -11.06 19.71 1.98
N ARG A 152 -11.76 18.75 2.61
CA ARG A 152 -12.64 19.04 3.74
C ARG A 152 -11.91 19.13 5.07
N PHE A 153 -10.82 18.38 5.21
CA PHE A 153 -10.05 18.25 6.43
C PHE A 153 -8.54 18.39 6.17
N PRO A 154 -8.06 19.56 5.67
CA PRO A 154 -6.65 19.73 5.29
C PRO A 154 -5.69 19.61 6.47
N HIS A 155 -6.17 19.86 7.70
CA HIS A 155 -5.37 19.67 8.91
C HIS A 155 -5.14 18.19 9.27
N LEU A 156 -6.08 17.31 8.88
CA LEU A 156 -5.99 15.88 9.15
C LEU A 156 -5.33 15.13 7.99
N VAL A 157 -5.65 15.50 6.76
CA VAL A 157 -5.12 14.85 5.55
C VAL A 157 -4.21 15.83 4.83
N ASN A 158 -2.94 15.79 5.17
CA ASN A 158 -1.88 16.60 4.58
C ASN A 158 -0.72 15.71 4.14
N ARG A 159 0.32 16.30 3.53
CA ARG A 159 1.50 15.57 3.05
C ARG A 159 2.15 14.74 4.16
N GLU A 160 2.26 15.29 5.35
CA GLU A 160 2.88 14.65 6.51
C GLU A 160 2.10 13.39 6.90
N THR A 161 0.76 13.51 7.09
CA THR A 161 -0.10 12.39 7.49
C THR A 161 -0.12 11.28 6.42
N VAL A 162 -0.23 11.66 5.14
CA VAL A 162 -0.20 10.69 4.03
C VAL A 162 1.15 9.97 3.98
N SER A 163 2.25 10.70 4.08
CA SER A 163 3.59 10.11 4.11
C SER A 163 3.74 9.17 5.31
N TYR A 164 3.23 9.55 6.49
CA TYR A 164 3.26 8.71 7.68
C TYR A 164 2.54 7.37 7.47
N VAL A 165 1.34 7.38 6.86
CA VAL A 165 0.60 6.15 6.56
C VAL A 165 1.34 5.29 5.54
N VAL A 166 1.86 5.88 4.47
CA VAL A 166 2.62 5.16 3.43
C VAL A 166 3.86 4.49 4.03
N PHE A 167 4.66 5.24 4.80
CA PHE A 167 5.86 4.68 5.43
C PHE A 167 5.51 3.69 6.57
N GLY A 168 4.35 3.83 7.21
CA GLY A 168 3.82 2.83 8.14
C GLY A 168 3.55 1.49 7.46
N VAL A 169 2.92 1.50 6.28
CA VAL A 169 2.73 0.28 5.46
C VAL A 169 4.08 -0.32 5.05
N LEU A 170 5.02 0.50 4.56
CA LEU A 170 6.36 0.04 4.20
C LEU A 170 7.11 -0.55 5.40
N THR A 171 6.98 0.02 6.59
CA THR A 171 7.53 -0.53 7.84
C THR A 171 6.99 -1.93 8.11
N THR A 172 5.70 -2.15 7.88
CA THR A 172 5.08 -3.49 8.02
C THR A 172 5.66 -4.48 7.00
N VAL A 173 5.86 -4.05 5.76
CA VAL A 173 6.51 -4.89 4.73
C VAL A 173 7.94 -5.26 5.15
N VAL A 174 8.73 -4.28 5.62
CA VAL A 174 10.09 -4.53 6.13
C VAL A 174 10.07 -5.54 7.28
N ASN A 175 9.14 -5.41 8.21
CA ASN A 175 9.00 -6.36 9.33
C ASN A 175 8.73 -7.78 8.83
N ILE A 176 7.74 -7.95 7.94
CA ILE A 176 7.37 -9.27 7.39
C ILE A 176 8.55 -9.89 6.63
N VAL A 177 9.18 -9.15 5.74
CA VAL A 177 10.31 -9.64 4.95
C VAL A 177 11.49 -10.03 5.85
N ALA A 178 11.85 -9.16 6.79
CA ALA A 178 12.94 -9.42 7.72
C ALA A 178 12.66 -10.66 8.59
N PHE A 179 11.42 -10.79 9.11
CA PHE A 179 11.01 -11.99 9.86
C PHE A 179 11.20 -13.25 9.02
N GLN A 180 10.69 -13.28 7.79
CA GLN A 180 10.73 -14.46 6.94
C GLN A 180 12.18 -14.83 6.55
N VAL A 181 13.00 -13.84 6.21
CA VAL A 181 14.41 -14.08 5.89
C VAL A 181 15.13 -14.70 7.11
N CYS A 182 14.98 -14.11 8.30
CA CYS A 182 15.60 -14.66 9.51
C CYS A 182 15.07 -16.06 9.84
N PHE A 183 13.75 -16.25 9.77
CA PHE A 183 13.08 -17.52 10.09
C PHE A 183 13.56 -18.66 9.17
N ASN A 184 13.81 -18.37 7.90
CA ASN A 184 14.28 -19.36 6.93
C ASN A 184 15.80 -19.60 6.98
N THR A 185 16.56 -18.63 7.51
CA THR A 185 18.03 -18.70 7.53
C THR A 185 18.56 -19.34 8.80
N PHE A 186 17.91 -19.15 9.95
CA PHE A 186 18.47 -19.60 11.23
C PHE A 186 18.20 -21.08 11.52
N PRO A 187 19.24 -21.91 11.69
CA PRO A 187 19.13 -23.34 12.02
C PRO A 187 18.92 -23.54 13.53
N MET A 188 17.78 -23.07 14.05
CA MET A 188 17.43 -23.12 15.48
C MET A 188 16.19 -23.98 15.73
N THR A 189 15.93 -24.35 16.98
CA THR A 189 14.65 -24.98 17.37
C THR A 189 13.46 -24.07 17.00
N PRO A 190 12.27 -24.61 16.69
CA PRO A 190 11.14 -23.81 16.20
C PRO A 190 10.78 -22.62 17.09
N VAL A 191 10.76 -22.81 18.41
CA VAL A 191 10.43 -21.75 19.38
C VAL A 191 11.50 -20.64 19.37
N LEU A 192 12.78 -21.02 19.47
CA LEU A 192 13.89 -20.05 19.50
C LEU A 192 13.99 -19.32 18.18
N ARG A 193 13.87 -20.02 17.04
CA ARG A 193 13.88 -19.46 15.70
C ARG A 193 12.78 -18.40 15.53
N ASN A 194 11.55 -18.71 15.94
CA ASN A 194 10.43 -17.76 15.88
C ASN A 194 10.71 -16.50 16.71
N THR A 195 11.16 -16.68 17.96
CA THR A 195 11.42 -15.56 18.89
C THR A 195 12.56 -14.67 18.38
N VAL A 196 13.69 -15.26 17.97
CA VAL A 196 14.84 -14.51 17.46
C VAL A 196 14.50 -13.78 16.18
N SER A 197 13.85 -14.47 15.22
CA SER A 197 13.44 -13.86 13.95
C SER A 197 12.48 -12.70 14.15
N ASN A 198 11.49 -12.85 15.04
CA ASN A 198 10.55 -11.78 15.34
C ASN A 198 11.22 -10.58 16.02
N THR A 199 12.16 -10.82 16.93
CA THR A 199 12.91 -9.76 17.61
C THR A 199 13.76 -8.97 16.61
N ILE A 200 14.54 -9.65 15.75
CA ILE A 200 15.35 -9.00 14.73
C ILE A 200 14.47 -8.22 13.75
N ALA A 201 13.39 -8.82 13.27
CA ALA A 201 12.45 -8.17 12.36
C ALA A 201 11.84 -6.90 12.98
N TRP A 202 11.45 -6.95 14.25
CA TRP A 202 10.94 -5.79 14.97
C TRP A 202 11.99 -4.67 15.07
N ILE A 203 13.23 -5.01 15.44
CA ILE A 203 14.33 -4.04 15.52
C ILE A 203 14.56 -3.36 14.16
N LEU A 204 14.68 -4.16 13.09
CA LEU A 204 14.87 -3.62 11.73
C LEU A 204 13.71 -2.72 11.29
N ALA A 205 12.47 -3.12 11.57
CA ALA A 205 11.28 -2.34 11.28
C ALA A 205 11.26 -1.02 12.06
N VAL A 206 11.63 -1.03 13.34
CA VAL A 206 11.68 0.19 14.17
C VAL A 206 12.79 1.14 13.70
N VAL A 207 13.97 0.61 13.35
CA VAL A 207 15.06 1.41 12.77
C VAL A 207 14.63 2.03 11.44
N PHE A 208 14.05 1.24 10.54
CA PHE A 208 13.51 1.73 9.28
C PHE A 208 12.45 2.82 9.52
N ALA A 209 11.46 2.56 10.41
CA ALA A 209 10.43 3.52 10.74
C ALA A 209 11.01 4.83 11.29
N TYR A 210 12.02 4.77 12.17
CA TYR A 210 12.68 5.96 12.69
C TYR A 210 13.33 6.78 11.58
N VAL A 211 14.12 6.14 10.72
CA VAL A 211 14.83 6.81 9.62
C VAL A 211 13.86 7.48 8.66
N VAL A 212 12.81 6.76 8.20
CA VAL A 212 11.87 7.33 7.22
C VAL A 212 10.98 8.42 7.83
N ASN A 213 10.57 8.27 9.09
CA ASN A 213 9.82 9.31 9.78
C ASN A 213 10.67 10.57 9.97
N LYS A 214 11.93 10.43 10.41
CA LYS A 214 12.86 11.55 10.56
C LYS A 214 13.10 12.29 9.25
N LEU A 215 13.42 11.57 8.17
CA LEU A 215 13.89 12.17 6.93
C LEU A 215 12.76 12.63 6.01
N PHE A 216 11.68 11.87 5.91
CA PHE A 216 10.65 12.07 4.88
C PHE A 216 9.32 12.58 5.44
N VAL A 217 8.93 12.16 6.65
CA VAL A 217 7.65 12.55 7.24
C VAL A 217 7.78 13.88 7.97
N PHE A 218 8.58 13.92 9.02
CA PHE A 218 8.71 15.08 9.91
C PHE A 218 9.88 15.99 9.54
N GLN A 219 10.82 15.54 8.69
CA GLN A 219 11.97 16.29 8.21
C GLN A 219 12.79 16.94 9.34
N SER A 220 13.02 16.17 10.42
CA SER A 220 13.76 16.61 11.60
C SER A 220 15.19 17.00 11.25
N LYS A 221 15.63 18.17 11.69
CA LYS A 221 16.96 18.74 11.43
C LYS A 221 17.99 18.39 12.51
N THR A 222 17.65 17.55 13.46
CA THR A 222 18.55 17.14 14.54
C THR A 222 19.79 16.45 13.98
N THR A 223 20.97 16.97 14.25
CA THR A 223 22.26 16.50 13.72
C THR A 223 23.25 16.05 14.80
N GLY A 224 23.11 16.51 16.05
CA GLY A 224 23.99 16.13 17.16
C GLY A 224 23.81 14.67 17.54
N PHE A 225 24.91 13.96 17.82
CA PHE A 225 24.87 12.51 18.15
C PHE A 225 24.06 12.24 19.44
N LYS A 226 24.19 13.07 20.46
CA LYS A 226 23.42 12.95 21.70
C LYS A 226 21.93 13.19 21.48
N GLU A 227 21.60 14.23 20.73
CA GLU A 227 20.22 14.56 20.35
C GLU A 227 19.61 13.46 19.52
N LEU A 228 20.37 12.88 18.59
CA LEU A 228 19.94 11.74 17.75
C LEU A 228 19.61 10.51 18.59
N LEU A 229 20.48 10.16 19.55
CA LEU A 229 20.23 9.03 20.46
C LEU A 229 19.02 9.30 21.36
N TRP A 230 18.84 10.51 21.83
CA TRP A 230 17.70 10.89 22.65
C TRP A 230 16.40 10.84 21.86
N GLU A 231 16.39 11.36 20.64
CA GLU A 231 15.25 11.29 19.70
C GLU A 231 14.90 9.83 19.37
N ALA A 232 15.90 9.00 19.05
CA ALA A 232 15.70 7.57 18.81
C ALA A 232 15.19 6.83 20.06
N GLY A 233 15.69 7.17 21.24
CA GLY A 233 15.21 6.61 22.51
C GLY A 233 13.76 6.97 22.79
N LYS A 234 13.34 8.22 22.59
CA LYS A 234 11.94 8.66 22.67
C LYS A 234 11.07 7.89 21.66
N PHE A 235 11.57 7.69 20.41
CA PHE A 235 10.85 6.97 19.37
C PHE A 235 10.61 5.50 19.74
N VAL A 236 11.64 4.80 20.22
CA VAL A 236 11.52 3.41 20.70
C VAL A 236 10.59 3.33 21.91
N GLY A 237 10.73 4.24 22.88
CA GLY A 237 9.85 4.32 24.04
C GLY A 237 8.38 4.50 23.69
N ALA A 238 8.08 5.37 22.70
CA ALA A 238 6.73 5.55 22.20
C ALA A 238 6.18 4.27 21.55
N ARG A 239 7.02 3.50 20.82
CA ARG A 239 6.63 2.21 20.24
C ARG A 239 6.34 1.14 21.29
N LEU A 240 7.15 1.08 22.35
CA LEU A 240 6.91 0.18 23.47
C LEU A 240 5.62 0.56 24.23
N LEU A 241 5.39 1.86 24.46
CA LEU A 241 4.15 2.32 25.09
C LEU A 241 2.93 1.97 24.24
N SER A 242 3.00 2.15 22.94
CA SER A 242 1.89 1.79 22.05
C SER A 242 1.63 0.28 22.00
N TYR A 243 2.66 -0.54 22.15
CA TYR A 243 2.50 -1.98 22.31
C TYR A 243 1.75 -2.35 23.60
N VAL A 244 2.08 -1.69 24.72
CA VAL A 244 1.35 -1.91 25.99
C VAL A 244 -0.12 -1.50 25.86
N VAL A 245 -0.41 -0.38 25.19
CA VAL A 245 -1.78 0.08 24.94
C VAL A 245 -2.53 -0.90 24.03
N ASP A 246 -1.90 -1.42 22.97
CA ASP A 246 -2.49 -2.44 22.09
C ASP A 246 -2.86 -3.71 22.89
N MET A 247 -1.92 -4.19 23.71
CA MET A 247 -2.14 -5.38 24.57
C MET A 247 -3.31 -5.16 25.55
N ALA A 248 -3.28 -4.05 26.28
CA ALA A 248 -4.34 -3.70 27.23
C ALA A 248 -5.70 -3.53 26.55
N GLY A 249 -5.73 -2.85 25.41
CA GLY A 249 -6.94 -2.67 24.60
C GLY A 249 -7.50 -3.98 24.06
N MET A 250 -6.65 -4.89 23.59
CA MET A 250 -7.08 -6.21 23.14
C MET A 250 -7.64 -7.05 24.30
N LEU A 251 -7.02 -7.02 25.48
CA LEU A 251 -7.55 -7.69 26.68
C LEU A 251 -8.92 -7.12 27.06
N LEU A 252 -9.07 -5.81 27.06
CA LEU A 252 -10.34 -5.15 27.36
C LEU A 252 -11.43 -5.52 26.37
N LEU A 253 -11.17 -5.35 25.07
CA LEU A 253 -12.17 -5.53 24.01
C LEU A 253 -12.58 -7.01 23.86
N VAL A 254 -11.60 -7.91 23.81
CA VAL A 254 -11.87 -9.33 23.54
C VAL A 254 -12.31 -10.07 24.81
N ASN A 255 -11.58 -9.91 25.93
CA ASN A 255 -11.82 -10.73 27.11
C ASN A 255 -12.89 -10.15 28.03
N LEU A 256 -12.99 -8.82 28.16
CA LEU A 256 -13.97 -8.20 29.05
C LEU A 256 -15.27 -7.81 28.32
N LEU A 257 -15.17 -7.24 27.14
CA LEU A 257 -16.33 -6.77 26.36
C LEU A 257 -16.81 -7.81 25.32
N HIS A 258 -16.13 -8.94 25.18
CA HIS A 258 -16.45 -10.05 24.27
C HIS A 258 -16.65 -9.60 22.79
N VAL A 259 -15.95 -8.53 22.36
CA VAL A 259 -15.97 -8.07 20.98
C VAL A 259 -15.18 -9.06 20.10
N ASN A 260 -15.62 -9.27 18.87
CA ASN A 260 -14.91 -10.12 17.91
C ASN A 260 -13.41 -9.72 17.80
N SER A 261 -12.52 -10.70 17.93
CA SER A 261 -11.06 -10.48 17.98
C SER A 261 -10.51 -9.78 16.74
N GLY A 262 -11.04 -10.09 15.54
CA GLY A 262 -10.65 -9.45 14.29
C GLY A 262 -11.03 -7.96 14.26
N LEU A 263 -12.26 -7.63 14.64
CA LEU A 263 -12.74 -6.24 14.73
C LEU A 263 -11.95 -5.46 15.79
N SER A 264 -11.72 -6.07 16.96
CA SER A 264 -10.92 -5.48 18.03
C SER A 264 -9.50 -5.15 17.54
N LYS A 265 -8.87 -6.08 16.83
CA LYS A 265 -7.52 -5.88 16.30
C LYS A 265 -7.44 -4.77 15.26
N ILE A 266 -8.42 -4.69 14.35
CA ILE A 266 -8.50 -3.58 13.38
C ILE A 266 -8.64 -2.24 14.12
N GLY A 267 -9.56 -2.15 15.09
CA GLY A 267 -9.77 -0.94 15.89
C GLY A 267 -8.52 -0.52 16.66
N MET A 268 -7.85 -1.46 17.33
CA MET A 268 -6.62 -1.20 18.06
C MET A 268 -5.46 -0.77 17.15
N ASN A 269 -5.33 -1.37 15.99
CA ASN A 269 -4.31 -0.94 15.01
C ASN A 269 -4.50 0.51 14.57
N VAL A 270 -5.76 0.95 14.38
CA VAL A 270 -6.07 2.35 14.06
C VAL A 270 -5.71 3.27 15.22
N ILE A 271 -6.10 2.91 16.46
CA ILE A 271 -5.79 3.69 17.66
C ILE A 271 -4.28 3.81 17.84
N VAL A 272 -3.54 2.71 17.75
CA VAL A 272 -2.07 2.67 17.88
C VAL A 272 -1.40 3.50 16.78
N MET A 273 -1.89 3.43 15.55
CA MET A 273 -1.36 4.25 14.44
C MET A 273 -1.53 5.75 14.72
N ILE A 274 -2.72 6.16 15.14
CA ILE A 274 -3.02 7.55 15.48
C ILE A 274 -2.15 8.02 16.66
N MET A 275 -2.06 7.23 17.71
CA MET A 275 -1.26 7.52 18.90
C MET A 275 0.23 7.68 18.56
N ASN A 276 0.77 6.77 17.75
CA ASN A 276 2.16 6.83 17.28
C ASN A 276 2.45 8.06 16.42
N TYR A 277 1.49 8.49 15.59
CA TYR A 277 1.60 9.72 14.82
C TYR A 277 1.70 10.93 15.74
N PHE A 278 0.81 11.06 16.73
CA PHE A 278 0.82 12.18 17.68
C PHE A 278 2.07 12.19 18.55
N PHE A 279 2.53 11.02 19.03
CA PHE A 279 3.79 10.95 19.77
C PHE A 279 4.98 11.38 18.92
N SER A 280 5.04 10.91 17.67
CA SER A 280 6.10 11.32 16.75
C SER A 280 6.08 12.83 16.49
N LYS A 281 4.90 13.39 16.23
CA LYS A 281 4.75 14.81 15.90
C LYS A 281 5.01 15.74 17.08
N TRP A 282 4.46 15.44 18.26
CA TRP A 282 4.47 16.39 19.37
C TRP A 282 5.58 16.17 20.40
N PHE A 283 6.07 14.94 20.54
CA PHE A 283 7.05 14.63 21.59
C PHE A 283 8.42 14.26 21.08
N ILE A 284 8.52 13.74 19.83
CA ILE A 284 9.79 13.22 19.32
C ILE A 284 10.46 14.24 18.39
N PHE A 285 9.74 14.70 17.36
CA PHE A 285 10.29 15.54 16.29
C PHE A 285 9.96 17.04 16.42
N LYS A 286 9.36 17.48 17.54
CA LYS A 286 8.92 18.86 17.74
C LYS A 286 10.05 19.90 17.86
N GLU A 287 11.25 19.48 18.28
CA GLU A 287 12.35 20.39 18.58
C GLU A 287 13.05 20.98 17.34
N ALA A 288 12.72 20.52 16.14
CA ALA A 288 13.36 21.01 14.91
C ALA A 288 12.91 22.41 14.45
N ASP A 289 11.74 22.89 14.91
CA ASP A 289 11.19 24.21 14.53
C ASP A 289 11.57 25.34 15.49
N ALA A 290 12.24 25.04 16.61
CA ALA A 290 12.53 26.00 17.68
C ALA A 290 13.99 26.49 17.73
N ALA A 291 14.81 26.28 16.70
CA ALA A 291 16.09 26.96 16.61
C ALA A 291 15.84 28.45 16.34
N PRO A 292 16.24 29.40 17.23
CA PRO A 292 16.10 30.80 16.95
C PRO A 292 16.94 31.14 15.71
N VAL A 293 16.31 31.75 14.72
CA VAL A 293 17.04 32.50 13.70
C VAL A 293 17.81 33.56 14.43
N ASP A 294 19.11 33.38 14.61
CA ASP A 294 20.00 34.47 15.03
C ASP A 294 19.75 35.65 14.08
N ARG A 295 19.00 36.62 14.56
CA ARG A 295 18.97 37.94 13.94
C ARG A 295 20.38 38.47 14.10
N GLU A 296 21.19 38.35 13.05
CA GLU A 296 22.36 39.22 12.93
C GLU A 296 21.88 40.67 13.12
N GLU A 297 22.18 41.20 14.27
CA GLU A 297 22.10 42.61 14.58
C GLU A 297 22.96 43.35 13.57
N LYS A 298 22.33 43.93 12.56
CA LYS A 298 22.96 44.98 11.78
C LYS A 298 23.05 46.17 12.72
N THR A 299 24.17 46.34 13.37
CA THR A 299 24.59 47.60 13.98
C THR A 299 25.05 48.58 12.90
N PRO A 300 24.75 49.88 13.06
CA PRO A 300 24.80 50.94 12.05
C PRO A 300 26.22 51.33 11.59
#